data_293032a43dfd0621fa54810c0e5a8c1f
#
_entry.id   293032a43dfd0621fa54810c0e5a8c1f
#
_cell.length_a   1.000
_cell.length_b   1.000
_cell.length_c   1.000
_cell.angle_alpha   90.00
_cell.angle_beta   90.00
_cell.angle_gamma   90.00
#
_symmetry.space_group_name_H-M   'P 1'
#
loop_
_entity.id
_entity.type
_entity.pdbx_description
1 polymer ?
#
loop_
_entity_poly.entity_id
_entity_poly.type
_entity_poly.pdbx_seq_one_letter_code
_entity_poly.pdbx_strand_id
1 'polypeptide(L)'
;KVATQTRDTNDAKISPKASVTISPKTGLKDRYVVKYTWKSRGFVWWNCTWYVAQNKTVTWRGNANTWIRNAKAAWEKTGSTPVVGAIVQFSWEWYNRYYGHVGIVAGIENGNIIVKDMNYRWLYEVTIRKVPINSSTIDGYIYVD
;
A
#
# COMPACT_ATOMS: atom_id res chain seq x y z
N LYS A 1 2.93 -18.39 7.13
CA LYS A 1 4.23 -18.02 7.70
C LYS A 1 4.26 -16.50 7.82
N VAL A 2 4.51 -16.01 9.02
CA VAL A 2 4.79 -14.59 9.25
C VAL A 2 6.28 -14.39 8.97
N ALA A 3 6.61 -13.63 7.92
CA ALA A 3 7.98 -13.19 7.71
C ALA A 3 8.13 -11.83 8.40
N THR A 4 8.99 -11.77 9.40
CA THR A 4 9.34 -10.53 10.08
C THR A 4 10.49 -9.90 9.32
N GLN A 5 10.26 -8.75 8.70
CA GLN A 5 11.35 -7.93 8.19
C GLN A 5 11.95 -7.14 9.35
N THR A 6 13.16 -7.50 9.73
CA THR A 6 13.95 -6.71 10.68
C THR A 6 14.58 -5.54 9.94
N ARG A 7 14.52 -4.40 10.54
CA ARG A 7 15.21 -3.18 10.10
C ARG A 7 16.69 -3.23 10.36
N ASP A 8 17.42 -2.50 9.53
CA ASP A 8 18.81 -2.14 9.85
C ASP A 8 18.87 -1.41 11.21
N THR A 9 19.81 -1.85 12.01
CA THR A 9 19.91 -1.61 13.45
C THR A 9 20.27 -0.19 13.86
N ASN A 10 20.51 0.72 12.91
CA ASN A 10 21.00 2.06 13.23
C ASN A 10 19.91 3.09 13.62
N ASP A 11 18.62 2.75 13.38
CA ASP A 11 17.48 3.61 13.75
C ASP A 11 16.53 2.95 14.75
N ALA A 12 17.01 2.00 15.52
CA ALA A 12 16.20 1.14 16.40
C ALA A 12 15.43 1.87 17.51
N LYS A 13 15.60 3.17 17.67
CA LYS A 13 14.97 3.95 18.78
C LYS A 13 13.57 4.45 18.49
N ILE A 14 13.09 4.43 17.24
CA ILE A 14 11.83 5.11 16.87
C ILE A 14 10.92 4.26 15.98
N SER A 15 11.29 3.04 15.67
CA SER A 15 10.63 2.31 14.60
C SER A 15 9.93 1.04 15.07
N PRO A 16 8.59 0.94 14.95
CA PRO A 16 7.90 -0.32 15.16
C PRO A 16 8.39 -1.37 14.17
N LYS A 17 8.52 -2.60 14.61
CA LYS A 17 8.85 -3.73 13.74
C LYS A 17 7.71 -3.89 12.74
N ALA A 18 7.99 -3.68 11.46
CA ALA A 18 7.04 -4.03 10.42
C ALA A 18 7.00 -5.56 10.30
N SER A 19 5.91 -6.17 10.71
CA SER A 19 5.64 -7.58 10.43
C SER A 19 4.99 -7.69 9.06
N VAL A 20 5.48 -8.60 8.24
CA VAL A 20 4.88 -8.91 6.94
C VAL A 20 4.11 -10.21 7.09
N THR A 21 2.79 -10.15 7.02
CA THR A 21 1.97 -11.34 6.94
C THR A 21 1.82 -11.76 5.49
N ILE A 22 2.46 -12.86 5.10
CA ILE A 22 2.34 -13.43 3.76
C ILE A 22 1.22 -14.45 3.78
N SER A 23 0.24 -14.28 2.91
CA SER A 23 -0.75 -15.32 2.70
C SER A 23 -0.06 -16.61 2.21
N PRO A 24 -0.26 -17.77 2.86
CA PRO A 24 0.55 -18.96 2.62
C PRO A 24 0.41 -19.60 1.23
N LYS A 25 -0.46 -19.09 0.39
CA LYS A 25 -0.74 -19.67 -0.92
C LYS A 25 -0.33 -18.83 -2.13
N THR A 26 0.35 -17.72 -1.94
CA THR A 26 0.60 -16.83 -3.09
C THR A 26 1.78 -17.26 -3.95
N GLY A 27 2.72 -18.05 -3.43
CA GLY A 27 3.92 -18.44 -4.20
C GLY A 27 4.68 -17.25 -4.82
N LEU A 28 4.15 -16.05 -4.65
CA LEU A 28 4.72 -14.82 -5.17
C LEU A 28 5.98 -14.53 -4.39
N LYS A 29 7.10 -14.69 -5.09
CA LYS A 29 8.32 -14.05 -4.67
C LYS A 29 8.01 -12.57 -4.51
N ASP A 30 8.51 -11.99 -3.46
CA ASP A 30 8.37 -10.57 -3.15
C ASP A 30 8.88 -9.73 -4.32
N ARG A 31 7.99 -9.36 -5.25
CA ARG A 31 8.34 -8.57 -6.44
C ARG A 31 8.60 -7.11 -6.09
N TYR A 32 8.19 -6.70 -4.91
CA TYR A 32 8.40 -5.37 -4.41
C TYR A 32 9.30 -5.40 -3.17
N VAL A 33 10.49 -4.90 -3.33
CA VAL A 33 11.36 -4.58 -2.20
C VAL A 33 10.80 -3.35 -1.51
N VAL A 34 10.44 -3.49 -0.25
CA VAL A 34 10.03 -2.36 0.56
C VAL A 34 11.25 -1.48 0.82
N LYS A 35 11.20 -0.27 0.33
CA LYS A 35 12.24 0.74 0.59
C LYS A 35 11.71 1.73 1.62
N TYR A 36 12.52 2.01 2.62
CA TYR A 36 12.25 3.07 3.58
C TYR A 36 13.29 4.16 3.42
N THR A 37 12.86 5.36 3.06
CA THR A 37 13.76 6.51 2.94
C THR A 37 13.86 7.30 4.23
N TRP A 38 13.13 6.88 5.26
CA TRP A 38 13.07 7.53 6.56
C TRP A 38 12.68 9.02 6.52
N LYS A 39 11.99 9.41 5.47
CA LYS A 39 11.42 10.75 5.33
C LYS A 39 9.90 10.64 5.44
N SER A 40 9.24 11.62 6.05
CA SER A 40 7.78 11.64 6.14
C SER A 40 7.12 11.73 4.76
N ARG A 41 7.81 12.31 3.81
CA ARG A 41 7.29 12.61 2.48
C ARG A 41 5.98 13.41 2.50
N GLY A 42 5.72 14.11 3.63
CA GLY A 42 4.50 14.87 3.85
C GLY A 42 3.30 14.03 4.30
N PHE A 43 3.54 12.81 4.74
CA PHE A 43 2.52 11.91 5.31
C PHE A 43 2.86 11.55 6.75
N VAL A 44 1.82 11.25 7.52
CA VAL A 44 2.01 10.77 8.89
C VAL A 44 2.78 9.45 8.83
N TRP A 45 3.86 9.37 9.58
CA TRP A 45 4.72 8.21 9.68
C TRP A 45 3.92 6.94 10.01
N TRP A 46 4.26 5.84 9.33
CA TRP A 46 3.67 4.52 9.58
C TRP A 46 2.20 4.38 9.21
N ASN A 47 1.66 5.26 8.41
CA ASN A 47 0.35 5.10 7.78
C ASN A 47 0.45 4.45 6.40
N CYS A 48 -0.69 3.98 5.88
CA CYS A 48 -0.78 3.40 4.55
C CYS A 48 -0.26 4.36 3.47
N THR A 49 -0.60 5.64 3.58
CA THR A 49 -0.13 6.71 2.67
C THR A 49 1.37 6.91 2.75
N TRP A 50 1.93 6.93 3.95
CA TRP A 50 3.37 7.01 4.15
C TRP A 50 4.09 5.79 3.55
N TYR A 51 3.58 4.59 3.80
CA TYR A 51 4.14 3.34 3.27
C TYR A 51 4.19 3.34 1.74
N VAL A 52 3.09 3.72 1.09
CA VAL A 52 3.06 3.82 -0.37
C VAL A 52 4.04 4.87 -0.86
N ALA A 53 4.11 6.05 -0.23
CA ALA A 53 5.03 7.12 -0.61
C ALA A 53 6.52 6.77 -0.38
N GLN A 54 6.84 5.77 0.44
CA GLN A 54 8.22 5.24 0.54
C GLN A 54 8.62 4.46 -0.72
N ASN A 55 7.65 3.88 -1.42
CA ASN A 55 7.87 2.91 -2.48
C ASN A 55 7.49 3.43 -3.87
N LYS A 56 6.72 4.49 -3.93
CA LYS A 56 6.20 5.07 -5.18
C LYS A 56 6.43 6.58 -5.22
N THR A 57 6.52 7.12 -6.42
CA THR A 57 6.60 8.56 -6.63
C THR A 57 5.22 9.18 -6.42
N VAL A 58 5.01 9.82 -5.28
CA VAL A 58 3.75 10.46 -4.90
C VAL A 58 3.96 11.97 -4.85
N THR A 59 3.34 12.70 -5.77
CA THR A 59 3.48 14.17 -5.92
C THR A 59 2.32 14.94 -5.28
N TRP A 60 1.25 14.24 -4.91
CA TRP A 60 0.05 14.79 -4.27
C TRP A 60 0.04 14.56 -2.76
N ARG A 61 -1.00 15.07 -2.10
CA ARG A 61 -1.24 14.97 -0.66
C ARG A 61 -2.69 14.57 -0.38
N GLY A 62 -3.03 14.41 0.88
CA GLY A 62 -4.38 14.17 1.38
C GLY A 62 -4.59 12.77 1.93
N ASN A 63 -5.78 12.55 2.46
CA ASN A 63 -6.21 11.25 2.97
C ASN A 63 -6.34 10.23 1.84
N ALA A 64 -6.20 8.95 2.16
CA ALA A 64 -6.17 7.87 1.19
C ALA A 64 -7.38 7.88 0.23
N ASN A 65 -8.59 8.15 0.73
CA ASN A 65 -9.80 8.23 -0.08
C ASN A 65 -9.86 9.41 -1.08
N THR A 66 -8.87 10.30 -1.04
CA THR A 66 -8.78 11.43 -1.97
C THR A 66 -7.68 11.26 -3.01
N TRP A 67 -6.93 10.18 -2.94
CA TRP A 67 -5.69 10.04 -3.70
C TRP A 67 -5.91 9.99 -5.22
N ILE A 68 -6.90 9.25 -5.71
CA ILE A 68 -7.20 9.21 -7.17
C ILE A 68 -7.54 10.62 -7.67
N ARG A 69 -8.40 11.34 -6.95
CA ARG A 69 -8.77 12.73 -7.30
C ARG A 69 -7.56 13.65 -7.30
N ASN A 70 -6.73 13.56 -6.26
CA ASN A 70 -5.57 14.43 -6.10
C ASN A 70 -4.43 14.06 -7.07
N ALA A 71 -4.27 12.77 -7.38
CA ALA A 71 -3.34 12.32 -8.42
C ALA A 71 -3.76 12.84 -9.80
N LYS A 72 -5.05 12.78 -10.15
CA LYS A 72 -5.57 13.40 -11.39
C LYS A 72 -5.27 14.89 -11.45
N ALA A 73 -5.46 15.61 -10.35
CA ALA A 73 -5.13 17.04 -10.28
C ALA A 73 -3.63 17.31 -10.42
N ALA A 74 -2.80 16.33 -10.08
CA ALA A 74 -1.35 16.37 -10.27
C ALA A 74 -0.89 15.79 -11.64
N TRP A 75 -1.84 15.59 -12.58
CA TRP A 75 -1.61 15.07 -13.93
C TRP A 75 -1.13 13.62 -14.00
N GLU A 76 -1.32 12.84 -12.94
CA GLU A 76 -0.97 11.43 -12.93
C GLU A 76 -2.05 10.57 -13.60
N LYS A 77 -1.60 9.51 -14.24
CA LYS A 77 -2.50 8.56 -14.92
C LYS A 77 -3.25 7.71 -13.88
N THR A 78 -4.56 7.62 -14.04
CA THR A 78 -5.44 6.80 -13.20
C THR A 78 -6.38 5.95 -14.04
N GLY A 79 -6.95 4.91 -13.47
CA GLY A 79 -7.91 4.06 -14.18
C GLY A 79 -8.51 2.98 -13.30
N SER A 80 -9.25 2.06 -13.95
CA SER A 80 -9.93 0.94 -13.29
C SER A 80 -9.26 -0.42 -13.53
N THR A 81 -8.24 -0.47 -14.37
CA THR A 81 -7.54 -1.72 -14.70
C THR A 81 -6.40 -1.97 -13.72
N PRO A 82 -6.36 -3.11 -13.03
CA PRO A 82 -5.25 -3.44 -12.15
C PRO A 82 -3.96 -3.67 -12.97
N VAL A 83 -2.87 -3.08 -12.50
CA VAL A 83 -1.54 -3.28 -13.07
C VAL A 83 -0.57 -3.52 -11.92
N VAL A 84 0.33 -4.48 -12.07
CA VAL A 84 1.38 -4.71 -11.07
C VAL A 84 2.24 -3.47 -10.92
N GLY A 85 2.42 -3.01 -9.70
CA GLY A 85 3.10 -1.77 -9.37
C GLY A 85 2.19 -0.55 -9.23
N ALA A 86 0.94 -0.62 -9.67
CA ALA A 86 -0.01 0.47 -9.44
C ALA A 86 -0.32 0.65 -7.95
N ILE A 87 -0.66 1.87 -7.58
CA ILE A 87 -1.30 2.14 -6.30
C ILE A 87 -2.78 1.81 -6.44
N VAL A 88 -3.33 1.05 -5.51
CA VAL A 88 -4.77 0.80 -5.39
C VAL A 88 -5.35 1.66 -4.28
N GLN A 89 -6.48 2.33 -4.57
CA GLN A 89 -7.25 3.07 -3.57
C GLN A 89 -8.51 2.30 -3.21
N PHE A 90 -8.77 2.23 -1.90
CA PHE A 90 -10.00 1.72 -1.32
C PHE A 90 -10.76 2.84 -0.63
N SER A 91 -12.01 3.07 -1.02
CA SER A 91 -12.87 4.08 -0.39
C SER A 91 -13.30 3.66 0.99
N TRP A 92 -13.48 2.36 1.17
CA TRP A 92 -13.93 1.77 2.39
C TRP A 92 -13.20 0.45 2.67
N GLU A 93 -12.51 0.45 3.78
CA GLU A 93 -12.05 -0.75 4.45
C GLU A 93 -12.54 -0.63 5.91
N TRP A 94 -13.01 -1.70 6.48
CA TRP A 94 -13.69 -1.66 7.78
C TRP A 94 -12.90 -0.92 8.86
N TYR A 95 -11.60 -0.94 8.78
CA TYR A 95 -10.68 -0.28 9.71
C TYR A 95 -10.50 1.22 9.42
N ASN A 96 -10.55 1.62 8.16
CA ASN A 96 -10.24 2.98 7.71
C ASN A 96 -11.42 3.66 6.98
N ARG A 97 -12.64 3.38 7.40
CA ARG A 97 -13.85 3.85 6.70
C ARG A 97 -13.98 5.37 6.54
N TYR A 98 -13.32 6.16 7.38
CA TYR A 98 -13.38 7.63 7.30
C TYR A 98 -12.33 8.23 6.38
N TYR A 99 -11.15 7.59 6.29
CA TYR A 99 -9.99 8.14 5.57
C TYR A 99 -9.65 7.33 4.32
N GLY A 100 -10.30 6.19 4.12
CA GLY A 100 -9.98 5.25 3.07
C GLY A 100 -8.65 4.53 3.34
N HIS A 101 -8.19 3.82 2.32
CA HIS A 101 -6.96 3.04 2.40
C HIS A 101 -6.25 3.03 1.05
N VAL A 102 -4.95 2.86 1.05
CA VAL A 102 -4.12 2.69 -0.15
C VAL A 102 -3.10 1.59 0.06
N GLY A 103 -2.78 0.91 -1.03
CA GLY A 103 -1.76 -0.11 -1.07
C GLY A 103 -1.09 -0.16 -2.44
N ILE A 104 -0.16 -1.09 -2.61
CA ILE A 104 0.55 -1.33 -3.86
C ILE A 104 0.14 -2.69 -4.39
N VAL A 105 -0.22 -2.75 -5.68
CA VAL A 105 -0.48 -4.00 -6.37
C VAL A 105 0.85 -4.72 -6.59
N ALA A 106 1.11 -5.74 -5.79
CA ALA A 106 2.33 -6.54 -5.87
C ALA A 106 2.23 -7.69 -6.87
N GLY A 107 1.02 -8.06 -7.25
CA GLY A 107 0.76 -9.14 -8.20
C GLY A 107 -0.70 -9.20 -8.59
N ILE A 108 -0.98 -9.98 -9.65
CA ILE A 108 -2.33 -10.30 -10.11
C ILE A 108 -2.36 -11.81 -10.32
N GLU A 109 -3.35 -12.48 -9.71
CA GLU A 109 -3.42 -13.94 -9.72
C GLU A 109 -4.87 -14.42 -9.56
N ASN A 110 -5.34 -15.26 -10.49
CA ASN A 110 -6.63 -15.94 -10.39
C ASN A 110 -7.82 -15.00 -10.04
N GLY A 111 -7.93 -13.86 -10.74
CA GLY A 111 -9.00 -12.90 -10.49
C GLY A 111 -8.83 -12.05 -9.23
N ASN A 112 -7.67 -12.09 -8.61
CA ASN A 112 -7.34 -11.27 -7.46
C ASN A 112 -6.14 -10.37 -7.75
N ILE A 113 -6.12 -9.19 -7.12
CA ILE A 113 -4.90 -8.44 -6.91
C ILE A 113 -4.24 -8.89 -5.61
N ILE A 114 -2.93 -8.93 -5.61
CA ILE A 114 -2.13 -9.11 -4.40
C ILE A 114 -1.70 -7.72 -3.95
N VAL A 115 -2.13 -7.32 -2.78
CA VAL A 115 -1.89 -5.97 -2.25
C VAL A 115 -0.88 -6.02 -1.14
N LYS A 116 0.14 -5.16 -1.22
CA LYS A 116 1.00 -4.81 -0.09
C LYS A 116 0.54 -3.48 0.47
N ASP A 117 0.21 -3.47 1.73
CA ASP A 117 -0.25 -2.28 2.43
C ASP A 117 0.19 -2.24 3.89
N MET A 118 0.07 -1.09 4.50
CA MET A 118 0.37 -0.90 5.92
C MET A 118 -0.90 -0.45 6.66
N ASN A 119 -1.06 -0.89 7.89
CA ASN A 119 -2.20 -0.58 8.75
C ASN A 119 -3.56 -1.15 8.26
N TYR A 120 -3.54 -2.26 7.53
CA TYR A 120 -4.78 -2.94 7.17
C TYR A 120 -5.35 -3.72 8.37
N ARG A 121 -4.54 -4.56 9.01
CA ARG A 121 -4.95 -5.38 10.18
C ARG A 121 -4.61 -4.72 11.49
N TRP A 122 -3.36 -4.31 11.62
CA TRP A 122 -2.81 -3.71 12.83
C TRP A 122 -1.96 -2.50 12.49
N LEU A 123 -1.83 -1.59 13.44
CA LEU A 123 -0.95 -0.44 13.30
C LEU A 123 0.48 -0.90 13.03
N TYR A 124 1.11 -0.25 12.05
CA TYR A 124 2.52 -0.44 11.68
C TYR A 124 2.86 -1.80 11.07
N GLU A 125 1.86 -2.63 10.82
CA GLU A 125 2.04 -3.90 10.12
C GLU A 125 1.90 -3.71 8.61
N VAL A 126 2.86 -4.28 7.87
CA VAL A 126 2.73 -4.45 6.41
C VAL A 126 2.06 -5.80 6.16
N THR A 127 0.96 -5.80 5.45
CA THR A 127 0.28 -7.02 5.02
C THR A 127 0.46 -7.27 3.53
N ILE A 128 0.46 -8.55 3.16
CA ILE A 128 0.31 -9.00 1.77
C ILE A 128 -0.98 -9.81 1.75
N ARG A 129 -1.97 -9.32 1.01
CA ARG A 129 -3.31 -9.91 0.99
C ARG A 129 -3.88 -10.02 -0.42
N LYS A 130 -4.77 -10.98 -0.61
CA LYS A 130 -5.55 -11.12 -1.84
C LYS A 130 -6.84 -10.31 -1.73
N VAL A 131 -7.14 -9.55 -2.77
CA VAL A 131 -8.40 -8.82 -2.91
C VAL A 131 -8.98 -9.15 -4.29
N PRO A 132 -10.25 -9.59 -4.39
CA PRO A 132 -10.89 -9.80 -5.69
C PRO A 132 -10.85 -8.52 -6.54
N ILE A 133 -10.53 -8.66 -7.82
CA ILE A 133 -10.46 -7.52 -8.76
C ILE A 133 -11.78 -6.77 -8.83
N ASN A 134 -12.90 -7.50 -8.69
CA ASN A 134 -14.25 -6.94 -8.71
C ASN A 134 -14.77 -6.52 -7.33
N SER A 135 -13.91 -6.41 -6.32
CA SER A 135 -14.33 -5.95 -4.99
C SER A 135 -14.92 -4.54 -5.07
N SER A 136 -16.08 -4.36 -4.47
CA SER A 136 -16.76 -3.06 -4.39
C SER A 136 -16.01 -2.03 -3.53
N THR A 137 -15.00 -2.46 -2.78
CA THR A 137 -14.16 -1.57 -1.98
C THR A 137 -13.07 -0.88 -2.79
N ILE A 138 -12.77 -1.38 -4.00
CA ILE A 138 -11.75 -0.80 -4.87
C ILE A 138 -12.35 0.40 -5.62
N ASP A 139 -11.79 1.60 -5.40
CA ASP A 139 -12.15 2.80 -6.16
C ASP A 139 -11.46 2.88 -7.52
N GLY A 140 -10.27 2.34 -7.61
CA GLY A 140 -9.44 2.36 -8.81
C GLY A 140 -7.95 2.38 -8.50
N TYR A 141 -7.17 2.76 -9.52
CA TYR A 141 -5.72 2.64 -9.51
C TYR A 141 -5.05 3.94 -9.97
N ILE A 142 -3.84 4.17 -9.46
CA ILE A 142 -2.95 5.25 -9.88
C ILE A 142 -1.68 4.60 -10.42
N TYR A 143 -1.28 4.99 -11.64
CA TYR A 143 -0.16 4.38 -12.35
C TYR A 143 1.05 5.30 -12.29
N VAL A 144 1.90 5.07 -11.31
CA VAL A 144 3.16 5.80 -11.06
C VAL A 144 4.29 4.84 -10.72
N ASP A 145 5.48 5.29 -10.95
CA ASP A 145 6.71 4.55 -10.60
C ASP A 145 7.05 4.63 -9.10
#